data_633a0be2b4f7f4a31416d79e67d3df54
#
_entry.id   633a0be2b4f7f4a31416d79e67d3df54
#
_cell.length_a   1.000
_cell.length_b   1.000
_cell.length_c   1.000
_cell.angle_alpha   90.00
_cell.angle_beta   90.00
_cell.angle_gamma   90.00
#
_symmetry.space_group_name_H-M   'P 1'
#
loop_
_entity.id
_entity.type
_entity.pdbx_description
1 polymer ?
#
loop_
_entity_poly.entity_id
_entity_poly.type
_entity_poly.pdbx_seq_one_letter_code
_entity_poly.pdbx_strand_id
1 'polypeptide(L)'
;DQKTSTNRLIAKSCDFRVKKRDELGILTHIARARYMDIQKQGVIDQVKVSLESGRKLKDVLTVLGIKQSTYYRWKNYLSKTASENPVLHPSDRKTSKSLTAEEVNLILKTKDENPQMRHRQIQGLLQKKEIYISESSVFNVLKTNNLVERYERRPAPWDEPFYEIYRANMMWGADWTKMRIGGERWYLLTMIDFFSRKIISWKILKTVVAKNITELYLDGIDDMQMPHDWHLKPELRVDQGSPNTAHVTKRFFKDIEAELSFARVHRPTDNARTERFYGTIKQEEIYLVGDYQDEITANEEIKKYIEFYNDERPHQSLWNFTPSQIHEMNNKTENLNALKDLKIKSWTNRKEYWIKVRQQNTSH
;
A
#
# COMPACT_ATOMS: atom_id res chain seq x y z
N ASP A 1 14.02 -62.19 3.13
CA ASP A 1 14.54 -61.80 1.78
C ASP A 1 13.49 -61.19 0.84
N GLN A 2 12.21 -61.50 0.95
CA GLN A 2 11.17 -60.87 0.12
C GLN A 2 10.89 -59.41 0.53
N LYS A 3 11.01 -59.04 1.81
CA LYS A 3 10.80 -57.66 2.28
C LYS A 3 11.93 -56.67 1.81
N THR A 4 13.16 -57.15 1.70
CA THR A 4 14.30 -56.35 1.21
C THR A 4 14.23 -56.10 -0.27
N SER A 5 13.72 -57.05 -1.04
CA SER A 5 13.51 -56.91 -2.51
C SER A 5 12.40 -55.91 -2.84
N THR A 6 11.30 -55.97 -2.09
CA THR A 6 10.17 -55.02 -2.27
C THR A 6 10.55 -53.57 -1.91
N ASN A 7 11.33 -53.37 -0.83
CA ASN A 7 11.80 -52.04 -0.43
C ASN A 7 12.80 -51.43 -1.45
N ARG A 8 13.67 -52.26 -2.09
CA ARG A 8 14.57 -51.82 -3.17
C ARG A 8 13.81 -51.42 -4.44
N LEU A 9 12.75 -52.16 -4.79
CA LEU A 9 11.89 -51.84 -5.94
C LEU A 9 11.08 -50.54 -5.69
N ILE A 10 10.59 -50.32 -4.46
CA ILE A 10 9.88 -49.09 -4.07
C ILE A 10 10.85 -47.90 -4.07
N ALA A 11 12.07 -48.03 -3.54
CA ALA A 11 13.08 -46.98 -3.56
C ALA A 11 13.48 -46.58 -4.99
N LYS A 12 13.78 -47.56 -5.87
CA LYS A 12 14.07 -47.30 -7.29
C LYS A 12 12.88 -46.64 -8.03
N SER A 13 11.65 -47.00 -7.68
CA SER A 13 10.47 -46.38 -8.29
C SER A 13 10.24 -44.92 -7.75
N CYS A 14 10.64 -44.63 -6.53
CA CYS A 14 10.59 -43.27 -5.98
C CYS A 14 11.63 -42.35 -6.64
N ASP A 15 12.89 -42.80 -6.77
CA ASP A 15 13.94 -42.03 -7.44
C ASP A 15 13.60 -41.76 -8.90
N PHE A 16 13.07 -42.73 -9.61
CA PHE A 16 12.61 -42.58 -11.00
C PHE A 16 11.44 -41.57 -11.09
N ARG A 17 10.53 -41.57 -10.13
CA ARG A 17 9.41 -40.61 -10.07
C ARG A 17 9.89 -39.18 -9.85
N VAL A 18 10.83 -38.97 -8.93
CA VAL A 18 11.41 -37.64 -8.64
C VAL A 18 12.15 -37.15 -9.87
N LYS A 19 13.07 -37.93 -10.42
CA LYS A 19 13.89 -37.56 -11.59
C LYS A 19 13.03 -37.19 -12.81
N LYS A 20 11.98 -37.95 -13.10
CA LYS A 20 11.11 -37.72 -14.25
C LYS A 20 10.19 -36.47 -14.04
N ARG A 21 9.84 -36.12 -12.80
CA ARG A 21 9.12 -34.89 -12.48
C ARG A 21 10.02 -33.67 -12.62
N ASP A 22 11.26 -33.77 -12.17
CA ASP A 22 12.22 -32.67 -12.26
C ASP A 22 12.55 -32.35 -13.71
N GLU A 23 12.74 -33.38 -14.55
CA GLU A 23 12.94 -33.23 -16.01
C GLU A 23 11.77 -32.52 -16.70
N LEU A 24 10.54 -32.70 -16.21
CA LEU A 24 9.35 -32.08 -16.77
C LEU A 24 8.98 -30.74 -16.05
N GLY A 25 9.76 -30.30 -15.05
CA GLY A 25 9.49 -29.13 -14.26
C GLY A 25 8.19 -29.20 -13.46
N ILE A 26 7.76 -30.40 -13.05
CA ILE A 26 6.52 -30.62 -12.30
C ILE A 26 6.80 -30.49 -10.80
N LEU A 27 6.31 -29.44 -10.17
CA LEU A 27 6.48 -29.15 -8.74
C LEU A 27 5.66 -30.13 -7.88
N THR A 28 6.30 -30.78 -6.91
CA THR A 28 5.73 -31.87 -6.11
C THR A 28 4.71 -31.46 -5.04
N HIS A 29 4.61 -30.18 -4.66
CA HIS A 29 3.84 -29.78 -3.47
C HIS A 29 2.96 -28.54 -3.59
N ILE A 30 2.63 -28.08 -4.80
CA ILE A 30 1.78 -26.91 -4.92
C ILE A 30 0.46 -27.28 -5.59
N ALA A 31 -0.55 -27.59 -4.80
CA ALA A 31 -1.91 -27.88 -5.26
C ALA A 31 -2.55 -26.76 -6.12
N ARG A 32 -1.85 -25.62 -6.29
CA ARG A 32 -2.27 -24.43 -7.05
C ARG A 32 -1.18 -23.89 -8.00
N ALA A 33 -0.11 -24.63 -8.29
CA ALA A 33 0.90 -24.17 -9.25
C ALA A 33 0.28 -24.04 -10.64
N ARG A 34 0.49 -22.89 -11.27
CA ARG A 34 0.13 -22.68 -12.69
C ARG A 34 1.24 -23.26 -13.54
N TYR A 35 0.99 -24.36 -14.19
CA TYR A 35 1.90 -24.91 -15.19
C TYR A 35 1.84 -24.10 -16.48
N MET A 36 3.00 -23.78 -17.04
CA MET A 36 3.09 -23.16 -18.36
C MET A 36 2.62 -24.14 -19.45
N ASP A 37 2.18 -23.64 -20.59
CA ASP A 37 1.64 -24.49 -21.66
C ASP A 37 2.69 -25.46 -22.22
N ILE A 38 3.97 -25.06 -22.27
CA ILE A 38 5.10 -25.94 -22.61
C ILE A 38 5.19 -27.13 -21.64
N GLN A 39 5.02 -26.90 -20.33
CA GLN A 39 5.05 -27.97 -19.33
C GLN A 39 3.84 -28.89 -19.44
N LYS A 40 2.64 -28.35 -19.71
CA LYS A 40 1.44 -29.15 -19.96
C LYS A 40 1.58 -30.01 -21.21
N GLN A 41 2.13 -29.44 -22.28
CA GLN A 41 2.41 -30.17 -23.51
C GLN A 41 3.43 -31.29 -23.29
N GLY A 42 4.52 -31.02 -22.59
CA GLY A 42 5.53 -32.04 -22.25
C GLY A 42 4.96 -33.23 -21.48
N VAL A 43 4.02 -32.98 -20.56
CA VAL A 43 3.30 -34.06 -19.86
C VAL A 43 2.40 -34.85 -20.80
N ILE A 44 1.67 -34.22 -21.71
CA ILE A 44 0.81 -34.91 -22.66
C ILE A 44 1.63 -35.81 -23.61
N ASP A 45 2.75 -35.30 -24.10
CA ASP A 45 3.63 -36.04 -24.99
C ASP A 45 4.28 -37.23 -24.27
N GLN A 46 4.70 -37.05 -23.03
CA GLN A 46 5.25 -38.17 -22.22
C GLN A 46 4.20 -39.25 -21.94
N VAL A 47 2.93 -38.83 -21.71
CA VAL A 47 1.81 -39.78 -21.55
C VAL A 47 1.57 -40.52 -22.84
N LYS A 48 1.58 -39.87 -24.03
CA LYS A 48 1.42 -40.54 -25.34
C LYS A 48 2.48 -41.61 -25.55
N VAL A 49 3.76 -41.27 -25.41
CA VAL A 49 4.89 -42.23 -25.55
C VAL A 49 4.75 -43.42 -24.59
N SER A 50 4.29 -43.18 -23.36
CA SER A 50 4.07 -44.23 -22.37
C SER A 50 2.90 -45.15 -22.72
N LEU A 51 1.86 -44.65 -23.34
CA LEU A 51 0.70 -45.44 -23.82
C LEU A 51 1.07 -46.27 -25.01
N GLU A 52 1.86 -45.73 -25.94
CA GLU A 52 2.42 -46.47 -27.12
C GLU A 52 3.29 -47.64 -26.70
N SER A 53 3.98 -47.53 -25.56
CA SER A 53 4.74 -48.63 -24.95
C SER A 53 3.88 -49.64 -24.15
N GLY A 54 2.56 -49.59 -24.27
CA GLY A 54 1.63 -50.56 -23.69
C GLY A 54 1.26 -50.32 -22.24
N ARG A 55 1.62 -49.18 -21.64
CA ARG A 55 1.28 -48.85 -20.24
C ARG A 55 -0.13 -48.29 -20.11
N LYS A 56 -0.81 -48.56 -18.97
CA LYS A 56 -2.14 -48.03 -18.73
C LYS A 56 -2.07 -46.56 -18.31
N LEU A 57 -2.99 -45.74 -18.82
CA LEU A 57 -3.06 -44.31 -18.51
C LEU A 57 -3.04 -44.02 -16.99
N LYS A 58 -3.82 -44.78 -16.23
CA LYS A 58 -3.93 -44.59 -14.76
C LYS A 58 -2.58 -44.74 -14.06
N ASP A 59 -1.77 -45.72 -14.48
CA ASP A 59 -0.47 -46.00 -13.87
C ASP A 59 0.54 -44.88 -14.21
N VAL A 60 0.54 -44.42 -15.48
CA VAL A 60 1.41 -43.32 -15.94
C VAL A 60 1.09 -42.06 -15.20
N LEU A 61 -0.18 -41.70 -15.07
CA LEU A 61 -0.62 -40.47 -14.33
C LEU A 61 -0.32 -40.57 -12.83
N THR A 62 -0.41 -41.76 -12.25
CA THR A 62 -0.04 -41.98 -10.83
C THR A 62 1.45 -41.76 -10.63
N VAL A 63 2.31 -42.22 -11.56
CA VAL A 63 3.76 -41.97 -11.52
C VAL A 63 4.07 -40.48 -11.63
N LEU A 64 3.40 -39.78 -12.53
CA LEU A 64 3.57 -38.33 -12.71
C LEU A 64 2.92 -37.50 -11.60
N GLY A 65 2.09 -38.12 -10.74
CA GLY A 65 1.38 -37.40 -9.65
C GLY A 65 0.30 -36.47 -10.13
N ILE A 66 -0.28 -36.74 -11.29
CA ILE A 66 -1.29 -35.89 -11.94
C ILE A 66 -2.64 -36.60 -11.89
N LYS A 67 -3.69 -35.89 -11.44
CA LYS A 67 -5.06 -36.44 -11.45
C LYS A 67 -5.55 -36.59 -12.89
N GLN A 68 -6.26 -37.67 -13.18
CA GLN A 68 -6.82 -37.94 -14.50
C GLN A 68 -7.70 -36.80 -15.02
N SER A 69 -8.50 -36.18 -14.15
CA SER A 69 -9.30 -35.01 -14.49
C SER A 69 -8.44 -33.79 -14.91
N THR A 70 -7.27 -33.61 -14.31
CA THR A 70 -6.32 -32.55 -14.68
C THR A 70 -5.69 -32.81 -16.03
N TYR A 71 -5.29 -34.06 -16.30
CA TYR A 71 -4.74 -34.48 -17.60
C TYR A 71 -5.75 -34.22 -18.75
N TYR A 72 -7.01 -34.67 -18.62
CA TYR A 72 -8.01 -34.42 -19.65
C TYR A 72 -8.34 -32.94 -19.82
N ARG A 73 -8.35 -32.18 -18.73
CA ARG A 73 -8.54 -30.73 -18.81
C ARG A 73 -7.42 -30.06 -19.60
N TRP A 74 -6.14 -30.44 -19.37
CA TRP A 74 -5.02 -29.91 -20.12
C TRP A 74 -5.05 -30.34 -21.60
N LYS A 75 -5.34 -31.60 -21.87
CA LYS A 75 -5.47 -32.12 -23.23
C LYS A 75 -6.53 -31.37 -24.03
N ASN A 76 -7.70 -31.18 -23.44
CA ASN A 76 -8.80 -30.43 -24.07
C ASN A 76 -8.48 -28.93 -24.22
N TYR A 77 -7.75 -28.36 -23.29
CA TYR A 77 -7.32 -26.96 -23.36
C TYR A 77 -6.34 -26.77 -24.54
N LEU A 78 -5.29 -27.57 -24.62
CA LEU A 78 -4.27 -27.43 -25.66
C LEU A 78 -4.79 -27.79 -27.05
N SER A 79 -5.71 -28.76 -27.17
CA SER A 79 -6.36 -29.05 -28.47
C SER A 79 -7.23 -27.90 -28.97
N LYS A 80 -7.84 -27.13 -28.07
CA LYS A 80 -8.66 -25.96 -28.42
C LYS A 80 -7.82 -24.71 -28.69
N THR A 81 -6.67 -24.57 -28.07
CA THR A 81 -5.72 -23.48 -28.35
C THR A 81 -5.03 -23.64 -29.71
N ALA A 82 -4.95 -24.84 -30.24
CA ALA A 82 -4.43 -25.12 -31.58
C ALA A 82 -5.45 -24.86 -32.70
N SER A 83 -6.72 -24.58 -32.39
CA SER A 83 -7.76 -24.21 -33.35
C SER A 83 -7.78 -22.69 -33.59
N GLU A 84 -8.25 -22.24 -34.76
CA GLU A 84 -8.26 -20.84 -35.21
C GLU A 84 -9.02 -19.86 -34.28
N ASN A 85 -9.80 -20.37 -33.32
CA ASN A 85 -10.41 -19.59 -32.25
C ASN A 85 -9.80 -19.93 -30.89
N PRO A 86 -8.81 -19.20 -30.42
CA PRO A 86 -8.20 -19.45 -29.13
C PRO A 86 -9.21 -19.33 -27.98
N VAL A 87 -9.50 -20.45 -27.33
CA VAL A 87 -10.33 -20.41 -26.11
C VAL A 87 -9.51 -19.70 -25.02
N LEU A 88 -9.91 -18.49 -24.67
CA LEU A 88 -9.29 -17.73 -23.60
C LEU A 88 -9.17 -18.59 -22.33
N HIS A 89 -7.97 -18.59 -21.74
CA HIS A 89 -7.75 -19.23 -20.46
C HIS A 89 -8.79 -18.71 -19.45
N PRO A 90 -9.29 -19.52 -18.49
CA PRO A 90 -10.24 -19.05 -17.47
C PRO A 90 -9.80 -17.77 -16.75
N SER A 91 -8.48 -17.53 -16.60
CA SER A 91 -7.92 -16.29 -16.08
C SER A 91 -8.07 -15.08 -17.01
N ASP A 92 -8.26 -15.31 -18.32
CA ASP A 92 -8.34 -14.23 -19.33
C ASP A 92 -9.79 -13.88 -19.65
N ARG A 93 -10.73 -14.67 -19.13
CA ARG A 93 -12.16 -14.37 -19.24
C ARG A 93 -12.50 -13.15 -18.42
N LYS A 94 -12.97 -12.10 -19.08
CA LYS A 94 -13.49 -10.92 -18.40
C LYS A 94 -14.77 -11.29 -17.65
N THR A 95 -14.77 -11.09 -16.34
CA THR A 95 -15.94 -11.29 -15.47
C THR A 95 -16.60 -9.95 -15.21
N SER A 96 -17.81 -9.96 -14.65
CA SER A 96 -18.49 -8.73 -14.21
C SER A 96 -17.72 -7.92 -13.17
N LYS A 97 -16.68 -8.51 -12.56
CA LYS A 97 -15.77 -7.86 -11.60
C LYS A 97 -14.45 -7.40 -12.23
N SER A 98 -14.20 -7.72 -13.50
CA SER A 98 -12.99 -7.30 -14.21
C SER A 98 -13.03 -5.80 -14.45
N LEU A 99 -11.86 -5.14 -14.37
CA LEU A 99 -11.73 -3.73 -14.70
C LEU A 99 -12.10 -3.49 -16.16
N THR A 100 -12.71 -2.33 -16.43
CA THR A 100 -12.95 -1.84 -17.79
C THR A 100 -11.65 -1.28 -18.38
N ALA A 101 -11.59 -1.13 -19.70
CA ALA A 101 -10.44 -0.48 -20.35
C ALA A 101 -10.25 0.98 -19.88
N GLU A 102 -11.36 1.69 -19.66
CA GLU A 102 -11.36 3.05 -19.15
C GLU A 102 -10.78 3.14 -17.73
N GLU A 103 -11.14 2.22 -16.84
CA GLU A 103 -10.59 2.15 -15.47
C GLU A 103 -9.08 1.85 -15.50
N VAL A 104 -8.62 0.98 -16.40
CA VAL A 104 -7.19 0.71 -16.56
C VAL A 104 -6.44 1.95 -17.04
N ASN A 105 -6.95 2.63 -18.07
CA ASN A 105 -6.35 3.87 -18.59
C ASN A 105 -6.33 4.97 -17.52
N LEU A 106 -7.36 5.07 -16.71
CA LEU A 106 -7.44 6.05 -15.63
C LEU A 106 -6.40 5.78 -14.54
N ILE A 107 -6.14 4.51 -14.19
CA ILE A 107 -5.06 4.14 -13.27
C ILE A 107 -3.70 4.59 -13.81
N LEU A 108 -3.41 4.31 -15.08
CA LEU A 108 -2.15 4.65 -15.72
C LEU A 108 -1.97 6.17 -15.79
N LYS A 109 -2.99 6.91 -16.24
CA LYS A 109 -2.98 8.36 -16.28
C LYS A 109 -2.75 8.98 -14.90
N THR A 110 -3.44 8.47 -13.86
CA THR A 110 -3.26 8.96 -12.49
C THR A 110 -1.85 8.69 -11.98
N LYS A 111 -1.21 7.57 -12.38
CA LYS A 111 0.18 7.27 -12.05
C LYS A 111 1.16 8.20 -12.78
N ASP A 112 0.91 8.52 -14.05
CA ASP A 112 1.75 9.44 -14.83
C ASP A 112 1.68 10.87 -14.28
N GLU A 113 0.51 11.32 -13.85
CA GLU A 113 0.30 12.61 -13.18
C GLU A 113 0.97 12.65 -11.78
N ASN A 114 1.17 11.51 -11.14
CA ASN A 114 1.71 11.38 -9.79
C ASN A 114 2.78 10.27 -9.70
N PRO A 115 3.95 10.43 -10.32
CA PRO A 115 4.95 9.38 -10.47
C PRO A 115 5.47 8.81 -9.13
N GLN A 116 5.57 9.65 -8.08
CA GLN A 116 6.04 9.27 -6.75
C GLN A 116 5.01 8.46 -5.94
N MET A 117 3.73 8.50 -6.32
CA MET A 117 2.67 7.84 -5.57
C MET A 117 2.66 6.33 -5.80
N ARG A 118 2.43 5.58 -4.70
CA ARG A 118 2.29 4.13 -4.70
C ARG A 118 0.86 3.72 -5.02
N HIS A 119 0.66 2.45 -5.38
CA HIS A 119 -0.65 1.89 -5.76
C HIS A 119 -1.78 2.21 -4.78
N ARG A 120 -1.50 2.30 -3.47
CA ARG A 120 -2.49 2.64 -2.45
C ARG A 120 -2.91 4.10 -2.49
N GLN A 121 -1.97 4.98 -2.75
CA GLN A 121 -2.24 6.41 -2.91
C GLN A 121 -2.99 6.69 -4.21
N ILE A 122 -2.60 6.02 -5.32
CA ILE A 122 -3.35 6.05 -6.58
C ILE A 122 -4.80 5.58 -6.37
N GLN A 123 -4.99 4.47 -5.64
CA GLN A 123 -6.34 3.99 -5.28
C GLN A 123 -7.13 5.05 -4.50
N GLY A 124 -6.47 5.75 -3.56
CA GLY A 124 -7.10 6.81 -2.79
C GLY A 124 -7.50 8.02 -3.63
N LEU A 125 -6.65 8.44 -4.61
CA LEU A 125 -7.01 9.51 -5.54
C LEU A 125 -8.22 9.14 -6.42
N LEU A 126 -8.28 7.89 -6.87
CA LEU A 126 -9.43 7.40 -7.65
C LEU A 126 -10.71 7.37 -6.80
N GLN A 127 -10.60 7.00 -5.54
CA GLN A 127 -11.71 7.03 -4.58
C GLN A 127 -12.24 8.44 -4.37
N LYS A 128 -11.38 9.46 -4.29
CA LYS A 128 -11.79 10.87 -4.23
C LYS A 128 -12.57 11.32 -5.48
N LYS A 129 -12.26 10.74 -6.65
CA LYS A 129 -13.01 10.95 -7.91
C LYS A 129 -14.27 10.09 -7.99
N GLU A 130 -14.76 9.58 -6.86
CA GLU A 130 -15.91 8.66 -6.77
C GLU A 130 -15.77 7.34 -7.58
N ILE A 131 -14.56 6.93 -7.88
CA ILE A 131 -14.27 5.69 -8.60
C ILE A 131 -13.61 4.69 -7.65
N TYR A 132 -14.32 3.60 -7.34
CA TYR A 132 -13.77 2.56 -6.49
C TYR A 132 -13.11 1.45 -7.33
N ILE A 133 -11.80 1.33 -7.18
CA ILE A 133 -11.00 0.21 -7.68
C ILE A 133 -10.27 -0.40 -6.49
N SER A 134 -10.26 -1.74 -6.38
CA SER A 134 -9.58 -2.38 -5.26
C SER A 134 -8.07 -2.15 -5.32
N GLU A 135 -7.42 -2.05 -4.15
CA GLU A 135 -5.98 -1.88 -4.03
C GLU A 135 -5.20 -2.95 -4.81
N SER A 136 -5.64 -4.21 -4.72
CA SER A 136 -5.01 -5.32 -5.46
C SER A 136 -5.17 -5.19 -6.98
N SER A 137 -6.28 -4.63 -7.45
CA SER A 137 -6.48 -4.38 -8.88
C SER A 137 -5.56 -3.28 -9.38
N VAL A 138 -5.46 -2.16 -8.66
CA VAL A 138 -4.50 -1.08 -9.00
C VAL A 138 -3.08 -1.62 -8.99
N PHE A 139 -2.68 -2.37 -7.95
CA PHE A 139 -1.36 -2.99 -7.90
C PHE A 139 -1.07 -3.90 -9.09
N ASN A 140 -2.03 -4.74 -9.50
CA ASN A 140 -1.84 -5.64 -10.63
C ASN A 140 -1.69 -4.88 -11.95
N VAL A 141 -2.47 -3.81 -12.19
CA VAL A 141 -2.33 -2.96 -13.38
C VAL A 141 -0.95 -2.32 -13.41
N LEU A 142 -0.51 -1.69 -12.33
CA LEU A 142 0.81 -1.06 -12.25
C LEU A 142 1.94 -2.09 -12.39
N LYS A 143 1.81 -3.27 -11.79
CA LYS A 143 2.78 -4.37 -11.92
C LYS A 143 2.92 -4.87 -13.35
N THR A 144 1.80 -5.06 -14.05
CA THR A 144 1.81 -5.52 -15.45
C THR A 144 2.48 -4.51 -16.38
N ASN A 145 2.40 -3.22 -16.04
CA ASN A 145 3.04 -2.12 -16.79
C ASN A 145 4.44 -1.75 -16.24
N ASN A 146 5.04 -2.56 -15.37
CA ASN A 146 6.35 -2.33 -14.74
C ASN A 146 6.48 -0.99 -13.96
N LEU A 147 5.37 -0.48 -13.43
CA LEU A 147 5.28 0.77 -12.68
C LEU A 147 5.31 0.57 -11.16
N VAL A 148 5.71 -0.61 -10.69
CA VAL A 148 5.80 -0.94 -9.25
C VAL A 148 7.25 -1.05 -8.83
N GLU A 149 7.68 -0.17 -7.94
CA GLU A 149 8.98 -0.28 -7.29
C GLU A 149 8.95 -1.39 -6.22
N ARG A 150 9.98 -2.24 -6.19
CA ARG A 150 10.15 -3.26 -5.15
C ARG A 150 10.70 -2.60 -3.90
N TYR A 151 9.93 -2.67 -2.82
CA TYR A 151 10.38 -2.24 -1.50
C TYR A 151 10.55 -3.46 -0.59
N GLU A 152 11.74 -3.63 -0.02
CA GLU A 152 11.96 -4.60 1.05
C GLU A 152 11.31 -4.10 2.33
N ARG A 153 10.34 -4.85 2.85
CA ARG A 153 9.74 -4.57 4.15
C ARG A 153 10.68 -5.07 5.25
N ARG A 154 11.18 -4.16 6.07
CA ARG A 154 11.73 -4.55 7.37
C ARG A 154 10.55 -4.84 8.31
N PRO A 155 10.54 -5.98 9.03
CA PRO A 155 9.54 -6.20 10.07
C PRO A 155 9.74 -5.14 11.17
N ALA A 156 8.67 -4.41 11.49
CA ALA A 156 8.67 -3.49 12.62
C ALA A 156 8.41 -4.29 13.91
N PRO A 157 9.14 -4.03 15.01
CA PRO A 157 8.78 -4.58 16.30
C PRO A 157 7.38 -4.10 16.70
N TRP A 158 6.57 -5.04 17.21
CA TRP A 158 5.22 -4.76 17.69
C TRP A 158 5.33 -4.15 19.09
N ASP A 159 5.07 -2.85 19.19
CA ASP A 159 4.91 -2.16 20.47
C ASP A 159 3.53 -1.52 20.50
N GLU A 160 2.76 -1.79 21.55
CA GLU A 160 1.49 -1.12 21.78
C GLU A 160 1.71 0.37 22.03
N PRO A 161 0.86 1.26 21.47
CA PRO A 161 0.96 2.68 21.74
C PRO A 161 0.74 2.95 23.24
N PHE A 162 1.56 3.83 23.79
CA PHE A 162 1.51 4.21 25.21
C PHE A 162 0.23 5.01 25.57
N TYR A 163 -0.51 5.47 24.58
CA TYR A 163 -1.66 6.36 24.73
C TYR A 163 -2.72 6.09 23.66
N GLU A 164 -3.99 6.24 24.02
CA GLU A 164 -5.09 6.20 23.07
C GLU A 164 -5.51 7.62 22.70
N ILE A 165 -5.57 7.90 21.40
CA ILE A 165 -6.04 9.17 20.84
C ILE A 165 -7.33 8.88 20.08
N TYR A 166 -8.42 9.47 20.52
CA TYR A 166 -9.76 9.19 20.03
C TYR A 166 -10.44 10.39 19.33
N ARG A 167 -9.87 11.60 19.43
CA ARG A 167 -10.39 12.81 18.77
C ARG A 167 -9.28 13.72 18.27
N ALA A 168 -9.63 14.60 17.31
CA ALA A 168 -8.77 15.68 16.87
C ALA A 168 -8.47 16.66 18.02
N ASN A 169 -7.32 17.31 17.95
CA ASN A 169 -6.83 18.27 18.92
C ASN A 169 -6.74 17.75 20.37
N MET A 170 -6.61 16.45 20.54
CA MET A 170 -6.31 15.85 21.85
C MET A 170 -4.81 15.90 22.15
N MET A 171 -3.98 15.58 21.15
CA MET A 171 -2.53 15.56 21.28
C MET A 171 -1.87 16.00 19.97
N TRP A 172 -0.97 16.94 20.05
CA TRP A 172 -0.10 17.36 18.96
C TRP A 172 1.32 16.89 19.19
N GLY A 173 2.01 16.52 18.12
CA GLY A 173 3.43 16.19 18.16
C GLY A 173 4.24 17.24 17.43
N ALA A 174 5.32 17.71 18.03
CA ALA A 174 6.26 18.61 17.37
C ALA A 174 7.63 17.94 17.21
N ASP A 175 8.26 18.23 16.09
CA ASP A 175 9.62 17.78 15.77
C ASP A 175 10.15 18.59 14.58
N TRP A 176 11.42 18.42 14.22
CA TRP A 176 12.03 19.13 13.10
C TRP A 176 12.89 18.23 12.23
N THR A 177 13.03 18.58 10.99
CA THR A 177 13.91 17.89 10.05
C THR A 177 14.82 18.86 9.32
N LYS A 178 15.98 18.36 8.84
CA LYS A 178 16.94 19.13 8.07
C LYS A 178 16.53 19.25 6.61
N MET A 179 16.75 20.42 6.03
CA MET A 179 16.63 20.71 4.60
C MET A 179 17.78 21.63 4.17
N ARG A 180 17.90 21.92 2.88
CA ARG A 180 18.93 22.83 2.35
C ARG A 180 18.26 24.00 1.63
N ILE A 181 18.81 25.20 1.88
CA ILE A 181 18.39 26.42 1.21
C ILE A 181 19.64 27.23 0.88
N GLY A 182 19.89 27.50 -0.40
CA GLY A 182 21.06 28.25 -0.86
C GLY A 182 22.39 27.63 -0.42
N GLY A 183 22.49 26.29 -0.42
CA GLY A 183 23.67 25.57 0.03
C GLY A 183 23.80 25.43 1.54
N GLU A 184 23.03 26.18 2.35
CA GLU A 184 23.09 26.16 3.80
C GLU A 184 22.12 25.14 4.42
N ARG A 185 22.41 24.76 5.68
CA ARG A 185 21.51 23.88 6.46
C ARG A 185 20.42 24.70 7.15
N TRP A 186 19.19 24.30 6.91
CA TRP A 186 18.00 24.85 7.54
C TRP A 186 17.18 23.72 8.17
N TYR A 187 16.16 24.06 8.91
CA TYR A 187 15.27 23.14 9.62
C TYR A 187 13.82 23.46 9.30
N LEU A 188 13.06 22.44 8.92
CA LEU A 188 11.61 22.49 8.88
C LEU A 188 11.08 21.96 10.23
N LEU A 189 10.53 22.85 11.04
CA LEU A 189 9.84 22.55 12.30
C LEU A 189 8.36 22.43 12.02
N THR A 190 7.71 21.34 12.45
CA THR A 190 6.27 21.11 12.21
C THR A 190 5.57 20.62 13.46
N MET A 191 4.28 20.89 13.54
CA MET A 191 3.35 20.37 14.53
C MET A 191 2.25 19.60 13.85
N ILE A 192 2.02 18.34 14.26
CA ILE A 192 1.07 17.42 13.67
C ILE A 192 0.03 16.96 14.69
N ASP A 193 -1.23 17.00 14.33
CA ASP A 193 -2.29 16.36 15.13
C ASP A 193 -2.17 14.84 15.06
N PHE A 194 -2.09 14.19 16.20
CA PHE A 194 -1.86 12.74 16.25
C PHE A 194 -3.10 11.93 15.89
N PHE A 195 -4.30 12.47 15.98
CA PHE A 195 -5.51 11.77 15.52
C PHE A 195 -5.64 11.82 14.00
N SER A 196 -5.73 13.01 13.43
CA SER A 196 -6.01 13.26 12.02
C SER A 196 -4.79 13.20 11.11
N ARG A 197 -3.57 13.32 11.65
CA ARG A 197 -2.32 13.52 10.91
C ARG A 197 -2.20 14.87 10.22
N LYS A 198 -3.11 15.80 10.47
CA LYS A 198 -3.07 17.15 9.92
C LYS A 198 -1.84 17.89 10.44
N ILE A 199 -1.10 18.55 9.55
CA ILE A 199 -0.08 19.50 9.96
C ILE A 199 -0.81 20.75 10.40
N ILE A 200 -0.67 21.08 11.66
CA ILE A 200 -1.36 22.21 12.31
C ILE A 200 -0.61 23.49 12.05
N SER A 201 0.68 23.52 12.32
CA SER A 201 1.55 24.68 12.11
C SER A 201 2.96 24.24 11.71
N TRP A 202 3.73 25.13 11.07
CA TRP A 202 5.09 24.84 10.66
C TRP A 202 5.92 26.12 10.48
N LYS A 203 7.24 26.01 10.57
CA LYS A 203 8.19 27.10 10.36
C LYS A 203 9.47 26.57 9.69
N ILE A 204 10.09 27.37 8.81
CA ILE A 204 11.43 27.13 8.28
C ILE A 204 12.39 28.03 9.07
N LEU A 205 13.47 27.45 9.62
CA LEU A 205 14.37 28.11 10.57
C LEU A 205 15.83 27.75 10.29
N LYS A 206 16.73 28.72 10.45
CA LYS A 206 18.18 28.44 10.49
C LYS A 206 18.61 27.66 11.73
N THR A 207 17.93 27.89 12.86
CA THR A 207 18.22 27.25 14.12
C THR A 207 16.93 27.04 14.90
N VAL A 208 16.75 25.87 15.51
CA VAL A 208 15.60 25.56 16.35
C VAL A 208 15.95 25.85 17.81
N VAL A 209 15.24 26.77 18.42
CA VAL A 209 15.39 27.14 19.84
C VAL A 209 14.06 27.00 20.57
N ALA A 210 14.10 27.01 21.93
CA ALA A 210 12.93 26.83 22.78
C ALA A 210 11.76 27.77 22.41
N LYS A 211 12.05 29.02 22.07
CA LYS A 211 11.06 30.02 21.67
C LYS A 211 10.26 29.58 20.43
N ASN A 212 10.92 28.93 19.47
CA ASN A 212 10.24 28.49 18.24
C ASN A 212 9.19 27.41 18.53
N ILE A 213 9.42 26.54 19.52
CA ILE A 213 8.44 25.51 19.92
C ILE A 213 7.18 26.17 20.52
N THR A 214 7.38 27.17 21.38
CA THR A 214 6.26 27.88 22.01
C THR A 214 5.47 28.74 21.03
N GLU A 215 6.17 29.43 20.12
CA GLU A 215 5.54 30.16 19.03
C GLU A 215 4.75 29.27 18.10
N LEU A 216 5.34 28.12 17.70
CA LEU A 216 4.67 27.16 16.83
C LEU A 216 3.37 26.62 17.46
N TYR A 217 3.38 26.39 18.78
CA TYR A 217 2.20 25.95 19.50
C TYR A 217 1.12 27.03 19.54
N LEU A 218 1.49 28.28 19.78
CA LEU A 218 0.54 29.40 19.75
C LEU A 218 -0.06 29.61 18.36
N ASP A 219 0.78 29.58 17.31
CA ASP A 219 0.31 29.67 15.93
C ASP A 219 -0.73 28.57 15.64
N GLY A 220 -0.49 27.35 16.13
CA GLY A 220 -1.45 26.25 15.98
C GLY A 220 -2.75 26.46 16.75
N ILE A 221 -2.71 27.02 17.95
CA ILE A 221 -3.90 27.37 18.73
C ILE A 221 -4.72 28.42 17.98
N ASP A 222 -4.07 29.44 17.42
CA ASP A 222 -4.72 30.52 16.69
C ASP A 222 -5.30 30.01 15.35
N ASP A 223 -4.54 29.27 14.57
CA ASP A 223 -4.97 28.71 13.28
C ASP A 223 -6.17 27.76 13.43
N MET A 224 -6.22 27.01 14.52
CA MET A 224 -7.33 26.10 14.81
C MET A 224 -8.48 26.80 15.55
N GLN A 225 -8.37 28.09 15.82
CA GLN A 225 -9.39 28.89 16.59
C GLN A 225 -9.81 28.19 17.88
N MET A 226 -8.80 27.62 18.59
CA MET A 226 -9.05 26.86 19.81
C MET A 226 -9.62 27.77 20.92
N PRO A 227 -10.57 27.25 21.72
CA PRO A 227 -11.04 27.99 22.88
C PRO A 227 -9.90 28.29 23.86
N HIS A 228 -9.96 29.44 24.50
CA HIS A 228 -8.99 29.81 25.55
C HIS A 228 -9.09 28.96 26.82
N ASP A 229 -10.11 28.10 26.91
CA ASP A 229 -10.28 27.17 28.03
C ASP A 229 -9.16 26.11 28.01
N TRP A 230 -8.40 26.05 29.11
CA TRP A 230 -7.24 25.14 29.26
C TRP A 230 -7.61 23.64 29.12
N HIS A 231 -8.82 23.25 29.51
CA HIS A 231 -9.31 21.86 29.40
C HIS A 231 -9.39 21.36 27.96
N LEU A 232 -9.40 22.29 27.00
CA LEU A 232 -9.51 21.96 25.58
C LEU A 232 -8.22 22.14 24.82
N LYS A 233 -7.15 22.64 25.48
CA LYS A 233 -5.83 22.79 24.84
C LYS A 233 -5.21 21.43 24.56
N PRO A 234 -4.63 21.22 23.37
CA PRO A 234 -3.96 19.97 23.03
C PRO A 234 -2.73 19.72 23.90
N GLU A 235 -2.53 18.48 24.35
CA GLU A 235 -1.24 18.05 24.90
C GLU A 235 -0.17 18.18 23.81
N LEU A 236 0.98 18.75 24.11
CA LEU A 236 2.13 18.73 23.23
C LEU A 236 3.06 17.56 23.57
N ARG A 237 3.25 16.64 22.61
CA ARG A 237 4.21 15.54 22.69
C ARG A 237 5.45 15.87 21.88
N VAL A 238 6.62 15.82 22.53
CA VAL A 238 7.92 16.12 21.94
C VAL A 238 8.96 15.05 22.31
N ASP A 239 10.07 15.04 21.60
CA ASP A 239 11.24 14.27 22.01
C ASP A 239 11.98 14.95 23.18
N GLN A 240 13.04 14.34 23.70
CA GLN A 240 13.85 14.89 24.78
C GLN A 240 14.96 15.83 24.27
N GLY A 241 14.82 16.43 23.09
CA GLY A 241 15.75 17.40 22.53
C GLY A 241 15.91 18.64 23.40
N SER A 242 17.07 19.29 23.32
CA SER A 242 17.39 20.46 24.13
C SER A 242 16.35 21.61 24.07
N PRO A 243 15.83 22.03 22.90
CA PRO A 243 14.79 23.04 22.83
C PRO A 243 13.50 22.65 23.56
N ASN A 244 13.13 21.38 23.53
CA ASN A 244 11.90 20.85 24.12
C ASN A 244 12.01 20.74 25.66
N THR A 245 13.19 20.37 26.16
CA THR A 245 13.44 20.18 27.60
C THR A 245 13.86 21.47 28.31
N ALA A 246 14.06 22.57 27.57
CA ALA A 246 14.47 23.85 28.11
C ALA A 246 13.50 24.35 29.18
N HIS A 247 14.04 25.00 30.22
CA HIS A 247 13.23 25.58 31.31
C HIS A 247 12.17 26.56 30.80
N VAL A 248 12.52 27.33 29.76
CA VAL A 248 11.60 28.31 29.12
C VAL A 248 10.39 27.59 28.53
N THR A 249 10.60 26.48 27.79
CA THR A 249 9.50 25.69 27.21
C THR A 249 8.61 25.11 28.31
N LYS A 250 9.20 24.46 29.31
CA LYS A 250 8.43 23.87 30.42
C LYS A 250 7.66 24.93 31.21
N ARG A 251 8.26 26.10 31.47
CA ARG A 251 7.60 27.20 32.13
C ARG A 251 6.41 27.75 31.34
N PHE A 252 6.62 27.95 30.02
CA PHE A 252 5.56 28.40 29.12
C PHE A 252 4.30 27.50 29.19
N PHE A 253 4.48 26.15 29.02
CA PHE A 253 3.35 25.21 29.07
C PHE A 253 2.67 25.19 30.43
N LYS A 254 3.43 25.36 31.51
CA LYS A 254 2.88 25.51 32.86
C LYS A 254 2.07 26.80 32.99
N ASP A 255 2.60 27.92 32.48
CA ASP A 255 1.96 29.24 32.59
C ASP A 255 0.65 29.32 31.78
N ILE A 256 0.56 28.62 30.64
CA ILE A 256 -0.66 28.53 29.85
C ILE A 256 -1.59 27.37 30.26
N GLU A 257 -1.22 26.60 31.28
CA GLU A 257 -1.96 25.43 31.76
C GLU A 257 -2.20 24.37 30.65
N ALA A 258 -1.25 24.18 29.74
CA ALA A 258 -1.30 23.13 28.73
C ALA A 258 -0.32 22.00 29.10
N GLU A 259 -0.67 20.76 28.72
CA GLU A 259 0.16 19.62 29.04
C GLU A 259 1.32 19.50 28.06
N LEU A 260 2.55 19.31 28.62
CA LEU A 260 3.77 19.01 27.87
C LEU A 260 4.26 17.64 28.26
N SER A 261 4.29 16.70 27.33
CA SER A 261 4.77 15.34 27.55
C SER A 261 5.96 14.99 26.66
N PHE A 262 6.74 14.02 27.11
CA PHE A 262 7.96 13.62 26.44
C PHE A 262 7.88 12.16 25.95
N ALA A 263 8.29 11.92 24.71
CA ALA A 263 8.47 10.57 24.21
C ALA A 263 9.47 9.80 25.11
N ARG A 264 9.18 8.54 25.39
CA ARG A 264 10.05 7.68 26.18
C ARG A 264 11.36 7.41 25.44
N VAL A 265 12.46 7.34 26.18
CA VAL A 265 13.77 7.03 25.62
C VAL A 265 13.75 5.65 24.98
N HIS A 266 14.31 5.53 23.79
CA HIS A 266 14.34 4.29 22.97
C HIS A 266 12.97 3.71 22.59
N ARG A 267 11.92 4.54 22.57
CA ARG A 267 10.57 4.16 22.12
C ARG A 267 10.15 5.00 20.90
N PRO A 268 10.58 4.64 19.69
CA PRO A 268 10.25 5.40 18.46
C PRO A 268 8.75 5.40 18.17
N THR A 269 7.99 4.48 18.74
CA THR A 269 6.53 4.42 18.59
C THR A 269 5.81 5.65 19.16
N ASP A 270 6.38 6.28 20.20
CA ASP A 270 5.77 7.43 20.88
C ASP A 270 5.73 8.68 20.00
N ASN A 271 6.66 8.82 19.02
CA ASN A 271 6.71 9.92 18.06
C ASN A 271 6.60 9.44 16.60
N ALA A 272 6.22 8.19 16.38
CA ALA A 272 6.19 7.55 15.06
C ALA A 272 5.35 8.31 14.02
N ARG A 273 4.38 9.11 14.45
CA ARG A 273 3.50 9.89 13.56
C ARG A 273 4.25 11.05 12.93
N THR A 274 5.01 11.76 13.73
CA THR A 274 5.86 12.87 13.28
C THR A 274 7.02 12.36 12.41
N GLU A 275 7.70 11.29 12.85
CA GLU A 275 8.76 10.64 12.05
C GLU A 275 8.24 10.16 10.70
N ARG A 276 7.03 9.60 10.66
CA ARG A 276 6.39 9.15 9.42
C ARG A 276 6.12 10.32 8.47
N PHE A 277 5.66 11.45 8.99
CA PHE A 277 5.47 12.65 8.17
C PHE A 277 6.80 13.09 7.56
N TYR A 278 7.86 13.18 8.34
CA TYR A 278 9.17 13.57 7.79
C TYR A 278 9.71 12.58 6.77
N GLY A 279 9.50 11.28 6.96
CA GLY A 279 9.82 10.28 5.94
C GLY A 279 9.06 10.54 4.64
N THR A 280 7.83 11.01 4.73
CA THR A 280 6.95 11.30 3.58
C THR A 280 7.37 12.58 2.86
N ILE A 281 7.45 13.72 3.56
CA ILE A 281 7.83 14.99 2.94
C ILE A 281 9.25 14.97 2.36
N LYS A 282 10.18 14.25 3.00
CA LYS A 282 11.52 14.07 2.44
C LYS A 282 11.51 13.36 1.10
N GLN A 283 10.70 12.31 0.96
CA GLN A 283 10.65 11.52 -0.28
C GLN A 283 9.82 12.18 -1.36
N GLU A 284 8.78 12.91 -1.00
CA GLU A 284 7.80 13.45 -1.95
C GLU A 284 8.10 14.90 -2.33
N GLU A 285 8.94 15.62 -1.55
CA GLU A 285 9.27 17.03 -1.77
C GLU A 285 10.75 17.33 -1.58
N ILE A 286 11.28 17.28 -0.35
CA ILE A 286 12.61 17.82 -0.01
C ILE A 286 13.74 17.17 -0.83
N TYR A 287 13.70 15.84 -1.02
CA TYR A 287 14.74 15.13 -1.81
C TYR A 287 14.58 15.29 -3.32
N LEU A 288 13.38 15.64 -3.80
CA LEU A 288 13.15 15.92 -5.21
C LEU A 288 13.71 17.28 -5.59
N VAL A 289 13.52 18.28 -4.74
CA VAL A 289 14.09 19.63 -4.92
C VAL A 289 15.59 19.62 -4.61
N GLY A 290 15.99 18.95 -3.54
CA GLY A 290 17.38 18.81 -3.08
C GLY A 290 17.90 20.05 -2.35
N ASP A 291 17.95 21.19 -3.01
CA ASP A 291 18.40 22.49 -2.46
C ASP A 291 17.48 23.60 -2.97
N TYR A 292 16.76 24.26 -2.08
CA TYR A 292 15.91 25.39 -2.43
C TYR A 292 16.75 26.63 -2.72
N GLN A 293 16.36 27.44 -3.70
CA GLN A 293 17.13 28.60 -4.14
C GLN A 293 17.31 29.63 -3.02
N ASP A 294 16.23 29.97 -2.33
CA ASP A 294 16.18 30.93 -1.24
C ASP A 294 15.04 30.59 -0.24
N GLU A 295 14.97 31.36 0.86
CA GLU A 295 13.98 31.18 1.91
C GLU A 295 12.54 31.41 1.42
N ILE A 296 12.33 32.35 0.50
CA ILE A 296 11.00 32.66 -0.03
C ILE A 296 10.47 31.47 -0.83
N THR A 297 11.27 30.99 -1.79
CA THR A 297 10.95 29.81 -2.60
C THR A 297 10.69 28.59 -1.72
N ALA A 298 11.54 28.36 -0.70
CA ALA A 298 11.36 27.25 0.22
C ALA A 298 10.03 27.35 0.99
N ASN A 299 9.66 28.53 1.47
CA ASN A 299 8.39 28.74 2.16
C ASN A 299 7.19 28.49 1.24
N GLU A 300 7.23 28.96 -0.01
CA GLU A 300 6.16 28.76 -0.98
C GLU A 300 5.97 27.27 -1.33
N GLU A 301 7.05 26.56 -1.63
CA GLU A 301 6.97 25.15 -2.02
C GLU A 301 6.57 24.25 -0.84
N ILE A 302 7.13 24.47 0.34
CA ILE A 302 6.73 23.74 1.56
C ILE A 302 5.27 24.04 1.92
N LYS A 303 4.80 25.28 1.77
CA LYS A 303 3.41 25.64 1.98
C LYS A 303 2.50 24.85 1.03
N LYS A 304 2.77 24.87 -0.28
CA LYS A 304 2.02 24.10 -1.29
C LYS A 304 1.99 22.61 -0.96
N TYR A 305 3.13 22.07 -0.55
CA TYR A 305 3.20 20.66 -0.18
C TYR A 305 2.37 20.35 1.07
N ILE A 306 2.39 21.20 2.10
CA ILE A 306 1.60 21.00 3.34
C ILE A 306 0.10 21.13 3.05
N GLU A 307 -0.32 22.07 2.23
CA GLU A 307 -1.70 22.18 1.76
C GLU A 307 -2.11 20.90 1.00
N PHE A 308 -1.32 20.44 0.05
CA PHE A 308 -1.54 19.17 -0.64
C PHE A 308 -1.60 17.99 0.34
N TYR A 309 -0.68 17.90 1.29
CA TYR A 309 -0.64 16.84 2.31
C TYR A 309 -1.90 16.83 3.17
N ASN A 310 -2.36 17.99 3.61
CA ASN A 310 -3.53 18.14 4.47
C ASN A 310 -4.85 17.90 3.73
N ASP A 311 -5.00 18.43 2.51
CA ASP A 311 -6.30 18.59 1.87
C ASP A 311 -6.51 17.67 0.66
N GLU A 312 -5.43 17.20 0.04
CA GLU A 312 -5.53 16.41 -1.18
C GLU A 312 -4.95 15.01 -1.07
N ARG A 313 -3.83 14.85 -0.37
CA ARG A 313 -3.09 13.60 -0.30
C ARG A 313 -3.87 12.51 0.45
N PRO A 314 -4.19 11.35 -0.19
CA PRO A 314 -4.89 10.28 0.50
C PRO A 314 -3.95 9.55 1.47
N HIS A 315 -4.42 9.32 2.69
CA HIS A 315 -3.68 8.62 3.73
C HIS A 315 -4.22 7.21 3.98
N GLN A 316 -3.39 6.20 3.75
CA GLN A 316 -3.79 4.80 3.94
C GLN A 316 -4.27 4.51 5.36
N SER A 317 -3.59 5.06 6.38
CA SER A 317 -3.97 4.88 7.79
C SER A 317 -5.28 5.58 8.16
N LEU A 318 -5.75 6.46 7.30
CA LEU A 318 -7.02 7.19 7.42
C LEU A 318 -8.04 6.71 6.37
N TRP A 319 -7.98 5.44 5.96
CA TRP A 319 -8.88 4.84 4.94
C TRP A 319 -8.91 5.62 3.61
N ASN A 320 -7.79 6.23 3.23
CA ASN A 320 -7.60 7.10 2.08
C ASN A 320 -8.34 8.44 2.14
N PHE A 321 -8.85 8.84 3.30
CA PHE A 321 -9.25 10.22 3.54
C PHE A 321 -8.04 11.11 3.77
N THR A 322 -8.23 12.41 3.61
CA THR A 322 -7.18 13.39 3.90
C THR A 322 -7.12 13.72 5.38
N PRO A 323 -6.00 14.24 5.88
CA PRO A 323 -5.91 14.75 7.24
C PRO A 323 -7.00 15.74 7.60
N SER A 324 -7.27 16.73 6.75
CA SER A 324 -8.32 17.72 6.98
C SER A 324 -9.71 17.10 7.08
N GLN A 325 -10.05 16.17 6.17
CA GLN A 325 -11.35 15.47 6.25
C GLN A 325 -11.54 14.75 7.59
N ILE A 326 -10.51 14.04 8.07
CA ILE A 326 -10.59 13.34 9.36
C ILE A 326 -10.62 14.32 10.52
N HIS A 327 -9.92 15.45 10.41
CA HIS A 327 -9.89 16.47 11.44
C HIS A 327 -11.26 17.17 11.64
N GLU A 328 -11.94 17.47 10.53
CA GLU A 328 -13.24 18.14 10.53
C GLU A 328 -14.38 17.19 10.93
N MET A 329 -14.42 15.99 10.34
CA MET A 329 -15.53 15.06 10.58
C MET A 329 -15.49 14.43 11.97
N ASN A 330 -14.31 14.23 12.52
CA ASN A 330 -14.07 13.56 13.81
C ASN A 330 -14.88 12.25 14.00
N ASN A 331 -15.40 11.67 12.90
CA ASN A 331 -16.32 10.54 12.89
C ASN A 331 -15.88 9.45 11.88
N LYS A 332 -15.32 8.37 12.42
CA LYS A 332 -14.86 7.21 11.67
C LYS A 332 -15.98 6.46 10.94
N THR A 333 -17.17 6.41 11.54
CA THR A 333 -18.27 5.57 11.05
C THR A 333 -18.87 6.12 9.76
N GLU A 334 -19.04 7.42 9.64
CA GLU A 334 -19.56 8.08 8.43
C GLU A 334 -18.66 7.83 7.23
N ASN A 335 -17.35 7.97 7.42
CA ASN A 335 -16.36 7.70 6.38
C ASN A 335 -16.39 6.25 5.88
N LEU A 336 -16.56 5.29 6.79
CA LEU A 336 -16.66 3.88 6.41
C LEU A 336 -17.95 3.56 5.65
N ASN A 337 -19.06 4.21 5.98
CA ASN A 337 -20.32 4.05 5.25
C ASN A 337 -20.23 4.65 3.84
N ALA A 338 -19.71 5.87 3.70
CA ALA A 338 -19.47 6.48 2.39
C ALA A 338 -18.59 5.59 1.48
N LEU A 339 -17.55 4.95 2.04
CA LEU A 339 -16.71 4.02 1.31
C LEU A 339 -17.48 2.75 0.87
N LYS A 340 -18.41 2.23 1.68
CA LYS A 340 -19.25 1.09 1.30
C LYS A 340 -20.15 1.43 0.11
N ASP A 341 -20.78 2.58 0.15
CA ASP A 341 -21.69 3.05 -0.92
C ASP A 341 -20.92 3.24 -2.24
N LEU A 342 -19.72 3.81 -2.19
CA LEU A 342 -18.85 3.98 -3.33
C LEU A 342 -18.45 2.62 -3.96
N LYS A 343 -18.17 1.60 -3.13
CA LYS A 343 -17.89 0.23 -3.61
C LYS A 343 -19.07 -0.37 -4.34
N ILE A 344 -20.28 -0.23 -3.79
CA ILE A 344 -21.52 -0.75 -4.39
C ILE A 344 -21.75 -0.08 -5.74
N LYS A 345 -21.69 1.26 -5.82
CA LYS A 345 -21.84 2.05 -7.05
C LYS A 345 -20.86 1.57 -8.13
N SER A 346 -19.56 1.42 -7.80
CA SER A 346 -18.55 0.96 -8.76
C SER A 346 -18.79 -0.47 -9.26
N TRP A 347 -19.26 -1.38 -8.41
CA TRP A 347 -19.59 -2.75 -8.83
C TRP A 347 -20.80 -2.80 -9.74
N THR A 348 -21.82 -1.99 -9.48
CA THR A 348 -23.02 -1.87 -10.32
C THR A 348 -22.65 -1.35 -11.71
N ASN A 349 -21.87 -0.26 -11.78
CA ASN A 349 -21.42 0.32 -13.05
C ASN A 349 -20.63 -0.70 -13.89
N ARG A 350 -19.71 -1.46 -13.28
CA ARG A 350 -18.95 -2.52 -13.99
C ARG A 350 -19.85 -3.64 -14.49
N LYS A 351 -20.84 -4.06 -13.70
CA LYS A 351 -21.80 -5.09 -14.10
C LYS A 351 -22.57 -4.65 -15.32
N GLU A 352 -23.08 -3.42 -15.34
CA GLU A 352 -23.82 -2.85 -16.47
C GLU A 352 -22.93 -2.73 -17.72
N TYR A 353 -21.69 -2.22 -17.56
CA TYR A 353 -20.73 -2.16 -18.66
C TYR A 353 -20.53 -3.52 -19.33
N TRP A 354 -20.25 -4.57 -18.55
CA TRP A 354 -19.99 -5.89 -19.09
C TRP A 354 -21.24 -6.58 -19.66
N ILE A 355 -22.44 -6.22 -19.21
CA ILE A 355 -23.70 -6.66 -19.82
C ILE A 355 -23.81 -6.03 -21.21
N LYS A 356 -23.60 -4.72 -21.35
CA LYS A 356 -23.66 -4.02 -22.65
C LYS A 356 -22.64 -4.59 -23.64
N VAL A 357 -21.39 -4.80 -23.23
CA VAL A 357 -20.35 -5.39 -24.09
C VAL A 357 -20.73 -6.80 -24.59
N ARG A 358 -21.36 -7.62 -23.74
CA ARG A 358 -21.80 -8.96 -24.15
C ARG A 358 -22.95 -8.90 -25.14
N GLN A 359 -23.91 -8.00 -24.97
CA GLN A 359 -25.02 -7.81 -25.89
C GLN A 359 -24.55 -7.38 -27.28
N GLN A 360 -23.55 -6.47 -27.35
CA GLN A 360 -22.95 -6.03 -28.61
C GLN A 360 -22.23 -7.18 -29.35
N ASN A 361 -21.51 -8.06 -28.59
CA ASN A 361 -20.79 -9.20 -29.17
C ASN A 361 -21.70 -10.40 -29.58
N THR A 362 -22.97 -10.40 -29.17
CA THR A 362 -23.95 -11.43 -29.57
C THR A 362 -24.78 -10.99 -30.78
N SER A 363 -24.64 -9.74 -31.22
CA SER A 363 -25.36 -9.16 -32.37
C SER A 363 -24.53 -9.20 -33.67
N HIS A 364 -23.38 -9.85 -33.62
CA HIS A 364 -22.53 -10.21 -34.75
C HIS A 364 -22.38 -11.74 -34.82
#